data_43acee2150a52f41fe02bc0826f5a452
#
_entry.id   43acee2150a52f41fe02bc0826f5a452
#
_cell.length_a   1.000
_cell.length_b   1.000
_cell.length_c   1.000
_cell.angle_alpha   90.00
_cell.angle_beta   90.00
_cell.angle_gamma   90.00
#
_symmetry.space_group_name_H-M   'P 1'
#
loop_
_entity.id
_entity.type
_entity.pdbx_description
1 polymer ?
#
loop_
_entity_poly.entity_id
_entity_poly.type
_entity_poly.pdbx_seq_one_letter_code
_entity_poly.pdbx_strand_id
1 'polypeptide(L)'
;MKKSILYIICILFTTQTTLIAQTSNSVTSASSEKEVKQVIQNMFHAMLQADTTLLRTCFSDKVIFQTIVNKPEGAMVNTMSINDFIQSIGKQLPNALDERIEFGSIQVDPLMATVWTPYTFYFKGQFSHKGINSFQLVKFKEGWKIQYLIDTRYK
;
A
#
# COMPACT_ATOMS: atom_id res chain seq x y z
N MET A 1 66.22 43.78 7.80
CA MET A 1 65.63 42.44 7.85
C MET A 1 64.20 42.53 8.36
N LYS A 2 63.21 42.56 7.48
CA LYS A 2 61.78 42.58 7.84
C LYS A 2 61.16 41.25 7.39
N LYS A 3 60.71 40.42 8.34
CA LYS A 3 60.06 39.17 8.06
C LYS A 3 58.55 39.46 7.90
N SER A 4 58.03 39.24 6.68
CA SER A 4 56.60 39.26 6.41
C SER A 4 55.95 37.95 6.82
N ILE A 5 54.97 38.04 7.72
CA ILE A 5 54.15 36.88 8.11
C ILE A 5 52.92 36.89 7.23
N LEU A 6 52.78 35.87 6.39
CA LEU A 6 51.64 35.65 5.53
C LEU A 6 50.56 34.86 6.32
N TYR A 7 49.45 35.49 6.63
CA TYR A 7 48.28 34.85 7.24
C TYR A 7 47.46 34.17 6.13
N ILE A 8 47.45 32.82 6.18
CA ILE A 8 46.55 32.03 5.36
C ILE A 8 45.22 31.96 6.12
N ILE A 9 44.20 32.66 5.63
CA ILE A 9 42.84 32.55 6.10
C ILE A 9 42.24 31.36 5.31
N CYS A 10 42.13 30.18 5.92
CA CYS A 10 41.30 29.09 5.43
C CYS A 10 39.84 29.39 5.70
N ILE A 11 39.11 29.76 4.65
CA ILE A 11 37.67 29.91 4.71
C ILE A 11 37.06 28.50 4.73
N LEU A 12 36.54 28.12 5.90
CA LEU A 12 35.65 26.98 6.07
C LEU A 12 34.26 27.31 5.51
N PHE A 13 34.10 27.07 4.24
CA PHE A 13 32.77 27.08 3.59
C PHE A 13 32.42 25.66 3.19
N THR A 14 31.88 24.90 4.12
CA THR A 14 31.23 23.62 3.76
C THR A 14 30.19 23.25 4.80
N THR A 15 29.06 22.73 4.31
CA THR A 15 28.07 21.89 5.05
C THR A 15 26.80 22.53 5.57
N GLN A 16 26.06 23.24 4.71
CA GLN A 16 24.62 23.47 5.04
C GLN A 16 23.64 22.97 3.96
N THR A 17 24.11 22.47 2.82
CA THR A 17 23.21 22.06 1.72
C THR A 17 22.65 20.64 1.80
N THR A 18 23.25 19.77 2.61
CA THR A 18 22.80 18.36 2.72
C THR A 18 21.61 18.14 3.63
N LEU A 19 21.35 19.02 4.60
CA LEU A 19 20.26 18.82 5.57
C LEU A 19 18.88 19.12 4.99
N ILE A 20 18.78 20.05 4.05
CA ILE A 20 17.51 20.46 3.43
C ILE A 20 16.99 19.38 2.46
N ALA A 21 17.88 18.71 1.72
CA ALA A 21 17.50 17.66 0.79
C ALA A 21 16.98 16.39 1.52
N GLN A 22 17.57 16.05 2.65
CA GLN A 22 17.14 14.90 3.46
C GLN A 22 15.78 15.12 4.14
N THR A 23 15.50 16.34 4.63
CA THR A 23 14.21 16.67 5.23
C THR A 23 13.07 16.71 4.21
N SER A 24 13.28 17.23 3.01
CA SER A 24 12.26 17.24 1.96
C SER A 24 11.90 15.83 1.46
N ASN A 25 12.88 14.95 1.29
CA ASN A 25 12.63 13.57 0.90
C ASN A 25 11.88 12.76 1.97
N SER A 26 12.17 12.97 3.25
CA SER A 26 11.47 12.29 4.34
C SER A 26 10.02 12.74 4.50
N VAL A 27 9.73 14.00 4.32
CA VAL A 27 8.36 14.56 4.37
C VAL A 27 7.53 14.06 3.19
N THR A 28 8.10 14.00 1.98
CA THR A 28 7.43 13.48 0.78
C THR A 28 7.14 11.98 0.91
N SER A 29 8.07 11.21 1.45
CA SER A 29 7.88 9.77 1.71
C SER A 29 6.79 9.51 2.74
N ALA A 30 6.76 10.23 3.85
CA ALA A 30 5.73 10.11 4.90
C ALA A 30 4.33 10.49 4.38
N SER A 31 4.22 11.53 3.53
CA SER A 31 2.97 11.90 2.88
C SER A 31 2.47 10.81 1.94
N SER A 32 3.36 10.26 1.11
CA SER A 32 3.02 9.17 0.18
C SER A 32 2.61 7.89 0.91
N GLU A 33 3.26 7.54 2.02
CA GLU A 33 2.87 6.40 2.86
C GLU A 33 1.45 6.57 3.40
N LYS A 34 1.09 7.77 3.88
CA LYS A 34 -0.27 8.07 4.34
C LYS A 34 -1.30 7.90 3.22
N GLU A 35 -1.00 8.38 2.02
CA GLU A 35 -1.89 8.24 0.86
C GLU A 35 -2.06 6.76 0.46
N VAL A 36 -0.98 5.99 0.45
CA VAL A 36 -0.99 4.54 0.18
C VAL A 36 -1.87 3.80 1.20
N LYS A 37 -1.69 4.06 2.50
CA LYS A 37 -2.53 3.50 3.56
C LYS A 37 -4.00 3.85 3.36
N GLN A 38 -4.30 5.08 2.97
CA GLN A 38 -5.67 5.53 2.75
C GLN A 38 -6.37 4.77 1.62
N VAL A 39 -5.67 4.48 0.51
CA VAL A 39 -6.25 3.67 -0.58
C VAL A 39 -6.63 2.27 -0.10
N ILE A 40 -5.76 1.62 0.67
CA ILE A 40 -6.01 0.30 1.22
C ILE A 40 -7.16 0.33 2.24
N GLN A 41 -7.18 1.32 3.13
CA GLN A 41 -8.27 1.51 4.08
C GLN A 41 -9.61 1.76 3.38
N ASN A 42 -9.62 2.57 2.32
CA ASN A 42 -10.82 2.82 1.50
C ASN A 42 -11.33 1.53 0.85
N MET A 43 -10.43 0.66 0.36
CA MET A 43 -10.80 -0.63 -0.21
C MET A 43 -11.54 -1.51 0.81
N PHE A 44 -10.98 -1.69 2.02
CA PHE A 44 -11.62 -2.52 3.05
C PHE A 44 -12.90 -1.87 3.61
N HIS A 45 -12.92 -0.55 3.75
CA HIS A 45 -14.13 0.17 4.13
C HIS A 45 -15.24 -0.01 3.08
N ALA A 46 -14.90 0.10 1.80
CA ALA A 46 -15.85 -0.12 0.70
C ALA A 46 -16.39 -1.57 0.67
N MET A 47 -15.54 -2.56 0.94
CA MET A 47 -15.96 -3.96 1.11
C MET A 47 -16.96 -4.10 2.28
N LEU A 48 -16.64 -3.52 3.44
CA LEU A 48 -17.50 -3.56 4.63
C LEU A 48 -18.86 -2.92 4.37
N GLN A 49 -18.91 -1.80 3.63
CA GLN A 49 -20.14 -1.07 3.32
C GLN A 49 -20.86 -1.56 2.06
N ALA A 50 -20.30 -2.54 1.33
CA ALA A 50 -20.76 -2.97 0.01
C ALA A 50 -20.82 -1.81 -0.99
N ASP A 51 -19.94 -0.80 -0.83
CA ASP A 51 -19.84 0.38 -1.70
C ASP A 51 -18.97 0.08 -2.92
N THR A 52 -19.62 -0.36 -3.99
CA THR A 52 -18.93 -0.71 -5.25
C THR A 52 -18.35 0.51 -5.96
N THR A 53 -18.88 1.71 -5.73
CA THR A 53 -18.39 2.96 -6.32
C THR A 53 -17.05 3.33 -5.71
N LEU A 54 -16.97 3.42 -4.38
CA LEU A 54 -15.71 3.67 -3.68
C LEU A 54 -14.70 2.56 -3.97
N LEU A 55 -15.13 1.29 -3.95
CA LEU A 55 -14.27 0.14 -4.20
C LEU A 55 -13.57 0.24 -5.57
N ARG A 56 -14.30 0.61 -6.62
CA ARG A 56 -13.75 0.80 -7.97
C ARG A 56 -12.64 1.85 -8.00
N THR A 57 -12.75 2.92 -7.23
CA THR A 57 -11.75 3.99 -7.23
C THR A 57 -10.39 3.56 -6.64
N CYS A 58 -10.35 2.48 -5.87
CA CYS A 58 -9.11 1.99 -5.24
C CYS A 58 -8.17 1.27 -6.22
N PHE A 59 -8.70 0.77 -7.33
CA PHE A 59 -7.97 -0.08 -8.28
C PHE A 59 -7.63 0.66 -9.57
N SER A 60 -6.51 0.25 -10.19
CA SER A 60 -6.20 0.63 -11.57
C SER A 60 -7.08 -0.14 -12.57
N ASP A 61 -7.16 0.32 -13.82
CA ASP A 61 -7.96 -0.33 -14.86
C ASP A 61 -7.46 -1.73 -15.23
N LYS A 62 -6.15 -1.98 -15.05
CA LYS A 62 -5.49 -3.25 -15.39
C LYS A 62 -4.98 -3.98 -14.15
N VAL A 63 -5.68 -3.86 -13.03
CA VAL A 63 -5.31 -4.53 -11.79
C VAL A 63 -5.29 -6.06 -11.96
N ILE A 64 -4.30 -6.70 -11.35
CA ILE A 64 -4.22 -8.15 -11.21
C ILE A 64 -4.64 -8.50 -9.78
N PHE A 65 -5.66 -9.35 -9.63
CA PHE A 65 -6.20 -9.78 -8.35
C PHE A 65 -6.13 -11.31 -8.24
N GLN A 66 -5.37 -11.82 -7.28
CA GLN A 66 -5.07 -13.23 -7.12
C GLN A 66 -5.23 -13.71 -5.68
N THR A 67 -5.60 -14.97 -5.52
CA THR A 67 -5.67 -15.66 -4.23
C THR A 67 -4.87 -16.96 -4.30
N ILE A 68 -4.00 -17.20 -3.33
CA ILE A 68 -3.29 -18.46 -3.15
C ILE A 68 -4.14 -19.36 -2.27
N VAL A 69 -4.47 -20.53 -2.82
CA VAL A 69 -5.21 -21.59 -2.11
C VAL A 69 -4.27 -22.77 -1.87
N ASN A 70 -4.19 -23.23 -0.63
CA ASN A 70 -3.45 -24.45 -0.29
C ASN A 70 -4.28 -25.69 -0.63
N LYS A 71 -3.77 -26.55 -1.49
CA LYS A 71 -4.37 -27.83 -1.92
C LYS A 71 -3.47 -28.98 -1.49
N PRO A 72 -3.99 -30.23 -1.40
CA PRO A 72 -3.14 -31.39 -1.08
C PRO A 72 -1.95 -31.55 -2.00
N GLU A 73 -2.10 -31.21 -3.28
CA GLU A 73 -1.06 -31.26 -4.31
C GLU A 73 -0.11 -30.05 -4.34
N GLY A 74 -0.34 -29.04 -3.47
CA GLY A 74 0.47 -27.82 -3.36
C GLY A 74 -0.33 -26.54 -3.50
N ALA A 75 0.38 -25.41 -3.54
CA ALA A 75 -0.23 -24.09 -3.70
C ALA A 75 -0.80 -23.90 -5.12
N MET A 76 -2.03 -23.43 -5.21
CA MET A 76 -2.69 -23.04 -6.46
C MET A 76 -3.03 -21.55 -6.42
N VAL A 77 -2.73 -20.84 -7.51
CA VAL A 77 -3.08 -19.41 -7.66
C VAL A 77 -4.33 -19.28 -8.51
N ASN A 78 -5.36 -18.68 -7.93
CA ASN A 78 -6.58 -18.32 -8.63
C ASN A 78 -6.55 -16.82 -8.98
N THR A 79 -6.86 -16.48 -10.24
CA THR A 79 -7.00 -15.09 -10.68
C THR A 79 -8.50 -14.77 -10.81
N MET A 80 -8.91 -13.65 -10.25
CA MET A 80 -10.29 -13.14 -10.36
C MET A 80 -10.26 -11.81 -11.13
N SER A 81 -11.24 -11.59 -12.01
CA SER A 81 -11.38 -10.28 -12.62
C SER A 81 -11.85 -9.25 -11.58
N ILE A 82 -11.36 -8.02 -11.67
CA ILE A 82 -11.78 -6.97 -10.76
C ILE A 82 -13.29 -6.66 -10.88
N ASN A 83 -13.87 -6.85 -12.07
CA ASN A 83 -15.30 -6.67 -12.26
C ASN A 83 -16.12 -7.71 -11.51
N ASP A 84 -15.71 -8.99 -11.57
CA ASP A 84 -16.37 -10.07 -10.83
C ASP A 84 -16.24 -9.87 -9.32
N PHE A 85 -15.05 -9.43 -8.86
CA PHE A 85 -14.84 -9.10 -7.46
C PHE A 85 -15.81 -8.01 -6.99
N ILE A 86 -15.83 -6.85 -7.68
CA ILE A 86 -16.71 -5.72 -7.32
C ILE A 86 -18.19 -6.14 -7.39
N GLN A 87 -18.59 -6.90 -8.42
CA GLN A 87 -19.96 -7.40 -8.51
C GLN A 87 -20.31 -8.32 -7.33
N SER A 88 -19.35 -9.16 -6.90
CA SER A 88 -19.58 -10.05 -5.75
C SER A 88 -19.77 -9.27 -4.44
N ILE A 89 -19.02 -8.18 -4.25
CA ILE A 89 -19.18 -7.28 -3.10
C ILE A 89 -20.56 -6.60 -3.14
N GLY A 90 -20.98 -6.07 -4.29
CA GLY A 90 -22.27 -5.40 -4.45
C GLY A 90 -23.50 -6.29 -4.22
N LYS A 91 -23.34 -7.61 -4.19
CA LYS A 91 -24.42 -8.56 -3.83
C LYS A 91 -24.55 -8.77 -2.32
N GLN A 92 -23.66 -8.22 -1.52
CA GLN A 92 -23.67 -8.38 -0.06
C GLN A 92 -24.39 -7.20 0.61
N LEU A 93 -24.82 -7.45 1.85
CA LEU A 93 -25.32 -6.38 2.71
C LEU A 93 -24.14 -5.69 3.41
N PRO A 94 -24.27 -4.42 3.80
CA PRO A 94 -23.30 -3.75 4.66
C PRO A 94 -22.99 -4.58 5.91
N ASN A 95 -21.74 -4.58 6.33
CA ASN A 95 -21.16 -5.36 7.45
C ASN A 95 -21.15 -6.90 7.25
N ALA A 96 -21.49 -7.39 6.06
CA ALA A 96 -21.37 -8.82 5.78
C ALA A 96 -19.92 -9.28 5.56
N LEU A 97 -19.08 -8.39 5.00
CA LEU A 97 -17.68 -8.67 4.65
C LEU A 97 -16.77 -7.79 5.52
N ASP A 98 -16.34 -8.31 6.67
CA ASP A 98 -15.49 -7.59 7.62
C ASP A 98 -14.07 -8.16 7.58
N GLU A 99 -13.18 -7.49 6.85
CA GLU A 99 -11.77 -7.83 6.80
C GLU A 99 -10.96 -6.83 7.62
N ARG A 100 -10.43 -7.31 8.74
CA ARG A 100 -9.64 -6.54 9.70
C ARG A 100 -8.18 -6.74 9.42
N ILE A 101 -7.52 -5.67 9.04
CA ILE A 101 -6.10 -5.68 8.65
C ILE A 101 -5.22 -5.03 9.70
N GLU A 102 -3.94 -5.44 9.71
CA GLU A 102 -2.85 -4.72 10.35
C GLU A 102 -1.84 -4.32 9.29
N PHE A 103 -1.32 -3.07 9.36
CA PHE A 103 -0.24 -2.66 8.48
C PHE A 103 1.08 -3.24 9.00
N GLY A 104 1.65 -4.19 8.24
CA GLY A 104 2.98 -4.73 8.46
C GLY A 104 4.05 -3.87 7.80
N SER A 105 4.83 -4.44 6.86
CA SER A 105 5.82 -3.65 6.12
C SER A 105 5.19 -2.78 5.05
N ILE A 106 5.66 -1.56 4.94
CA ILE A 106 5.29 -0.61 3.88
C ILE A 106 6.59 -0.03 3.31
N GLN A 107 6.74 -0.09 2.00
CA GLN A 107 7.86 0.50 1.27
C GLN A 107 7.29 1.39 0.18
N VAL A 108 7.78 2.61 0.11
CA VAL A 108 7.26 3.63 -0.82
C VAL A 108 8.42 4.25 -1.61
N ASP A 109 8.30 4.19 -2.92
CA ASP A 109 9.09 4.90 -3.92
C ASP A 109 8.21 6.01 -4.52
N PRO A 110 8.74 7.03 -5.21
CA PRO A 110 7.93 8.09 -5.81
C PRO A 110 6.79 7.63 -6.72
N LEU A 111 6.91 6.48 -7.38
CA LEU A 111 5.94 5.96 -8.35
C LEU A 111 5.32 4.62 -7.96
N MET A 112 5.89 3.90 -6.99
CA MET A 112 5.46 2.56 -6.61
C MET A 112 5.45 2.42 -5.08
N ALA A 113 4.51 1.61 -4.56
CA ALA A 113 4.53 1.18 -3.16
C ALA A 113 4.24 -0.32 -3.05
N THR A 114 4.83 -0.95 -2.03
CA THR A 114 4.49 -2.32 -1.63
C THR A 114 4.01 -2.32 -0.19
N VAL A 115 2.94 -3.08 0.08
CA VAL A 115 2.36 -3.16 1.42
C VAL A 115 2.00 -4.60 1.76
N TRP A 116 2.37 -5.01 2.96
CA TRP A 116 2.08 -6.32 3.53
C TRP A 116 1.10 -6.16 4.68
N THR A 117 -0.09 -6.80 4.59
CA THR A 117 -1.10 -6.71 5.64
C THR A 117 -1.56 -8.09 6.08
N PRO A 118 -1.18 -8.55 7.29
CA PRO A 118 -1.91 -9.62 7.96
C PRO A 118 -3.39 -9.24 8.12
N TYR A 119 -4.29 -10.20 7.94
CA TYR A 119 -5.73 -9.96 8.08
C TYR A 119 -6.47 -11.11 8.77
N THR A 120 -7.63 -10.77 9.33
CA THR A 120 -8.65 -11.70 9.79
C THR A 120 -9.98 -11.33 9.14
N PHE A 121 -10.60 -12.31 8.47
CA PHE A 121 -11.85 -12.10 7.73
C PHE A 121 -13.04 -12.74 8.45
N TYR A 122 -14.10 -11.97 8.59
CA TYR A 122 -15.38 -12.39 9.12
C TYR A 122 -16.47 -12.27 8.05
N PHE A 123 -17.29 -13.30 7.92
CA PHE A 123 -18.46 -13.27 7.06
C PHE A 123 -19.72 -13.26 7.92
N LYS A 124 -20.53 -12.20 7.84
CA LYS A 124 -21.74 -12.00 8.64
C LYS A 124 -21.46 -12.17 10.15
N GLY A 125 -20.36 -11.62 10.62
CA GLY A 125 -19.94 -11.68 12.02
C GLY A 125 -19.30 -12.99 12.46
N GLN A 126 -19.22 -14.01 11.61
CA GLN A 126 -18.59 -15.30 11.89
C GLN A 126 -17.17 -15.31 11.35
N PHE A 127 -16.18 -15.77 12.17
CA PHE A 127 -14.82 -15.99 11.66
C PHE A 127 -14.86 -16.94 10.46
N SER A 128 -14.21 -16.55 9.38
CA SER A 128 -14.12 -17.34 8.14
C SER A 128 -12.71 -17.87 7.91
N HIS A 129 -11.73 -16.98 7.85
CA HIS A 129 -10.33 -17.31 7.60
C HIS A 129 -9.44 -16.13 7.97
N LYS A 130 -8.15 -16.37 7.96
CA LYS A 130 -7.09 -15.36 8.10
C LYS A 130 -6.06 -15.52 7.01
N GLY A 131 -5.22 -14.54 6.83
CA GLY A 131 -4.16 -14.62 5.82
C GLY A 131 -3.29 -13.38 5.77
N ILE A 132 -2.66 -13.22 4.63
CA ILE A 132 -1.80 -12.08 4.32
C ILE A 132 -2.25 -11.53 2.98
N ASN A 133 -2.41 -10.21 2.88
CA ASN A 133 -2.48 -9.51 1.61
C ASN A 133 -1.11 -8.91 1.28
N SER A 134 -0.69 -9.05 0.04
CA SER A 134 0.45 -8.36 -0.54
C SER A 134 -0.04 -7.44 -1.64
N PHE A 135 0.15 -6.14 -1.45
CA PHE A 135 -0.26 -5.11 -2.39
C PHE A 135 0.93 -4.52 -3.12
N GLN A 136 0.74 -4.19 -4.39
CA GLN A 136 1.57 -3.26 -5.13
C GLN A 136 0.68 -2.13 -5.66
N LEU A 137 1.05 -0.90 -5.34
CA LEU A 137 0.35 0.31 -5.78
C LEU A 137 1.25 1.10 -6.72
N VAL A 138 0.60 1.81 -7.65
CA VAL A 138 1.26 2.72 -8.60
C VAL A 138 0.67 4.11 -8.42
N LYS A 139 1.55 5.12 -8.46
CA LYS A 139 1.17 6.54 -8.43
C LYS A 139 0.82 7.00 -9.83
N PHE A 140 -0.47 7.09 -10.12
CA PHE A 140 -0.99 7.67 -11.36
C PHE A 140 -1.21 9.18 -11.19
N LYS A 141 -1.62 9.86 -12.27
CA LYS A 141 -1.97 11.29 -12.23
C LYS A 141 -3.12 11.58 -11.25
N GLU A 142 -4.07 10.65 -11.17
CA GLU A 142 -5.26 10.73 -10.30
C GLU A 142 -4.98 10.28 -8.86
N GLY A 143 -3.76 9.86 -8.52
CA GLY A 143 -3.36 9.36 -7.22
C GLY A 143 -2.89 7.91 -7.21
N TRP A 144 -2.71 7.37 -6.01
CA TRP A 144 -2.32 5.97 -5.83
C TRP A 144 -3.47 5.02 -6.16
N LYS A 145 -3.15 3.92 -6.86
CA LYS A 145 -4.10 2.84 -7.19
C LYS A 145 -3.45 1.49 -6.96
N ILE A 146 -4.24 0.52 -6.50
CA ILE A 146 -3.81 -0.88 -6.41
C ILE A 146 -3.67 -1.43 -7.82
N GLN A 147 -2.46 -1.85 -8.17
CA GLN A 147 -2.11 -2.45 -9.46
C GLN A 147 -2.01 -3.97 -9.38
N TYR A 148 -1.63 -4.49 -8.21
CA TYR A 148 -1.56 -5.92 -7.95
C TYR A 148 -1.95 -6.20 -6.50
N LEU A 149 -2.78 -7.21 -6.31
CA LEU A 149 -3.12 -7.77 -5.01
C LEU A 149 -3.06 -9.29 -5.12
N ILE A 150 -2.29 -9.90 -4.23
CA ILE A 150 -2.32 -11.34 -4.01
C ILE A 150 -2.50 -11.63 -2.53
N ASP A 151 -3.40 -12.55 -2.20
CA ASP A 151 -3.64 -12.96 -0.82
C ASP A 151 -3.42 -14.46 -0.59
N THR A 152 -3.14 -14.82 0.66
CA THR A 152 -3.17 -16.21 1.15
C THR A 152 -4.38 -16.40 2.05
N ARG A 153 -4.89 -17.64 2.16
CA ARG A 153 -6.03 -17.99 3.02
C ARG A 153 -5.74 -19.21 3.87
N TYR A 154 -5.87 -19.05 5.19
CA TYR A 154 -5.72 -20.11 6.18
C TYR A 154 -6.99 -20.21 7.04
N LYS A 155 -7.43 -21.43 7.35
CA LYS A 155 -8.51 -21.67 8.32
C LYS A 155 -7.99 -21.65 9.75
#